data_ac2d0867b6b2433b15c4b427fc180f29
#
_entry.id   ac2d0867b6b2433b15c4b427fc180f29
#
_cell.length_a   1.000
_cell.length_b   1.000
_cell.length_c   1.000
_cell.angle_alpha   90.00
_cell.angle_beta   90.00
_cell.angle_gamma   90.00
#
_symmetry.space_group_name_H-M   'P 1'
#
loop_
_entity.id
_entity.type
_entity.pdbx_description
1 polymer ?
#
loop_
_entity_poly.entity_id
_entity_poly.type
_entity_poly.pdbx_seq_one_letter_code
_entity_poly.pdbx_strand_id
1 'polypeptide(L)'
;MVGEAIPANGAKPHITVRDLTMAFGSFVLMRDLNFTVNHGDVFIIMGGSGSGKSTLLRHMIGLIEPAKGDIFYGDENFTKAEPAKRQELLRRMGVLFQTGGLWSSMTLAENIGMLLEEYTGLSPTEIREVASLKLALVGLKGFEDYYPSQISGGMQKRAGLARAMALDPEVLFFDEPSAGLDPISSRLLDELILELRDSLGATVVVVTHELASIFTIGNNSVFLDPETKTMTASGHPKELLAHCSDPTVRAFLRRETVSESLQDSG
;
A
#
# COMPACT_ATOMS: atom_id res chain seq x y z
N MET A 1 -20.97 -1.14 -21.43
CA MET A 1 -20.60 -2.47 -20.90
C MET A 1 -19.12 -2.38 -20.62
N VAL A 2 -18.75 -2.09 -19.38
CA VAL A 2 -17.34 -2.11 -18.92
C VAL A 2 -17.05 -3.58 -18.68
N GLY A 3 -16.12 -4.14 -19.49
CA GLY A 3 -15.75 -5.55 -19.40
C GLY A 3 -15.16 -5.87 -18.03
N GLU A 4 -15.56 -7.00 -17.47
CA GLU A 4 -14.87 -7.63 -16.36
C GLU A 4 -13.38 -7.72 -16.70
N ALA A 5 -12.54 -7.12 -15.87
CA ALA A 5 -11.10 -7.27 -15.99
C ALA A 5 -10.75 -8.74 -15.71
N ILE A 6 -10.56 -9.50 -16.78
CA ILE A 6 -10.10 -10.89 -16.70
C ILE A 6 -8.65 -10.84 -16.21
N PRO A 7 -8.29 -11.52 -15.10
CA PRO A 7 -6.92 -11.54 -14.62
C PRO A 7 -6.00 -12.15 -15.69
N ALA A 8 -4.97 -11.43 -16.08
CA ALA A 8 -3.90 -11.94 -16.92
C ALA A 8 -3.21 -13.09 -16.15
N ASN A 9 -3.13 -14.26 -16.77
CA ASN A 9 -2.34 -15.42 -16.33
C ASN A 9 -2.70 -16.09 -14.99
N GLY A 10 -3.91 -16.59 -14.79
CA GLY A 10 -4.16 -17.58 -13.73
C GLY A 10 -3.83 -17.14 -12.28
N ALA A 11 -3.50 -15.89 -12.08
CA ALA A 11 -3.20 -15.31 -10.78
C ALA A 11 -4.46 -15.28 -9.91
N LYS A 12 -4.34 -15.78 -8.69
CA LYS A 12 -5.46 -15.83 -7.74
C LYS A 12 -5.71 -14.45 -7.14
N PRO A 13 -6.95 -13.90 -7.20
CA PRO A 13 -7.29 -12.65 -6.53
C PRO A 13 -7.02 -12.72 -5.01
N HIS A 14 -6.36 -11.70 -4.47
CA HIS A 14 -6.15 -11.52 -3.04
C HIS A 14 -7.09 -10.45 -2.48
N ILE A 15 -7.19 -9.30 -3.18
CA ILE A 15 -8.13 -8.24 -2.82
C ILE A 15 -8.97 -7.92 -4.06
N THR A 16 -10.29 -7.82 -3.89
CA THR A 16 -11.19 -7.38 -4.96
C THR A 16 -12.02 -6.20 -4.47
N VAL A 17 -11.96 -5.10 -5.20
CA VAL A 17 -12.78 -3.90 -4.97
C VAL A 17 -13.89 -3.88 -6.02
N ARG A 18 -15.16 -3.76 -5.59
CA ARG A 18 -16.34 -3.79 -6.46
C ARG A 18 -17.26 -2.59 -6.22
N ASP A 19 -17.52 -1.83 -7.27
CA ASP A 19 -18.45 -0.68 -7.30
C ASP A 19 -18.25 0.30 -6.14
N LEU A 20 -16.98 0.46 -5.70
CA LEU A 20 -16.65 1.23 -4.50
C LEU A 20 -16.85 2.72 -4.75
N THR A 21 -17.62 3.36 -3.87
CA THR A 21 -17.82 4.81 -3.86
C THR A 21 -17.34 5.37 -2.53
N MET A 22 -16.42 6.32 -2.62
CA MET A 22 -15.87 7.07 -1.48
C MET A 22 -16.55 8.43 -1.42
N ALA A 23 -17.25 8.73 -0.32
CA ALA A 23 -17.94 9.99 -0.16
C ALA A 23 -17.88 10.49 1.30
N PHE A 24 -17.98 11.82 1.47
CA PHE A 24 -18.06 12.51 2.74
C PHE A 24 -19.32 13.40 2.74
N GLY A 25 -20.39 12.95 3.39
CA GLY A 25 -21.70 13.56 3.26
C GLY A 25 -22.18 13.58 1.81
N SER A 26 -22.48 14.76 1.27
CA SER A 26 -22.89 14.92 -0.14
C SER A 26 -21.72 14.98 -1.13
N PHE A 27 -20.49 15.09 -0.65
CA PHE A 27 -19.31 15.17 -1.52
C PHE A 27 -18.84 13.79 -1.92
N VAL A 28 -18.94 13.44 -3.21
CA VAL A 28 -18.38 12.23 -3.78
C VAL A 28 -16.94 12.51 -4.19
N LEU A 29 -16.00 11.81 -3.55
CA LEU A 29 -14.56 11.89 -3.87
C LEU A 29 -14.22 11.01 -5.08
N MET A 30 -14.61 9.72 -5.04
CA MET A 30 -14.44 8.75 -6.11
C MET A 30 -15.65 7.82 -6.17
N ARG A 31 -15.94 7.29 -7.35
CA ARG A 31 -17.08 6.37 -7.58
C ARG A 31 -16.72 5.26 -8.56
N ASP A 32 -17.48 4.19 -8.49
CA ASP A 32 -17.45 3.07 -9.43
C ASP A 32 -16.06 2.46 -9.59
N LEU A 33 -15.28 2.41 -8.47
CA LEU A 33 -13.96 1.81 -8.48
C LEU A 33 -14.08 0.28 -8.52
N ASN A 34 -13.45 -0.33 -9.53
CA ASN A 34 -13.47 -1.78 -9.76
C ASN A 34 -12.07 -2.26 -10.15
N PHE A 35 -11.37 -2.96 -9.27
CA PHE A 35 -10.05 -3.52 -9.55
C PHE A 35 -9.74 -4.73 -8.68
N THR A 36 -8.70 -5.46 -9.07
CA THR A 36 -8.23 -6.64 -8.35
C THR A 36 -6.73 -6.53 -8.09
N VAL A 37 -6.33 -6.88 -6.87
CA VAL A 37 -4.94 -7.10 -6.45
C VAL A 37 -4.75 -8.61 -6.35
N ASN A 38 -3.78 -9.17 -7.04
CA ASN A 38 -3.52 -10.60 -6.99
C ASN A 38 -2.52 -10.95 -5.87
N HIS A 39 -2.48 -12.22 -5.47
CA HIS A 39 -1.44 -12.70 -4.56
C HIS A 39 -0.04 -12.44 -5.13
N GLY A 40 0.86 -11.88 -4.30
CA GLY A 40 2.23 -11.55 -4.68
C GLY A 40 2.38 -10.31 -5.57
N ASP A 41 1.30 -9.56 -5.84
CA ASP A 41 1.41 -8.26 -6.51
C ASP A 41 2.14 -7.25 -5.62
N VAL A 42 2.92 -6.37 -6.25
CA VAL A 42 3.18 -5.02 -5.76
C VAL A 42 2.25 -4.09 -6.52
N PHE A 43 1.07 -3.88 -5.95
CA PHE A 43 -0.01 -3.11 -6.57
C PHE A 43 0.13 -1.63 -6.26
N ILE A 44 0.18 -0.80 -7.30
CA ILE A 44 0.35 0.65 -7.14
C ILE A 44 -1.00 1.37 -7.28
N ILE A 45 -1.36 2.15 -6.29
CA ILE A 45 -2.44 3.14 -6.38
C ILE A 45 -1.80 4.48 -6.72
N MET A 46 -1.97 4.94 -7.96
CA MET A 46 -1.36 6.17 -8.48
C MET A 46 -2.40 7.19 -8.94
N GLY A 47 -1.96 8.42 -9.17
CA GLY A 47 -2.81 9.54 -9.58
C GLY A 47 -2.31 10.86 -9.03
N GLY A 48 -2.86 11.97 -9.50
CA GLY A 48 -2.50 13.31 -9.09
C GLY A 48 -2.75 13.61 -7.61
N SER A 49 -2.30 14.78 -7.14
CA SER A 49 -2.60 15.24 -5.78
C SER A 49 -4.11 15.40 -5.60
N GLY A 50 -4.62 14.99 -4.44
CA GLY A 50 -6.07 15.07 -4.15
C GLY A 50 -6.94 14.01 -4.83
N SER A 51 -6.38 13.08 -5.62
CA SER A 51 -7.15 12.00 -6.27
C SER A 51 -7.71 10.92 -5.33
N GLY A 52 -7.53 11.06 -4.01
CA GLY A 52 -8.12 10.14 -3.03
C GLY A 52 -7.34 8.84 -2.79
N LYS A 53 -6.08 8.73 -3.21
CA LYS A 53 -5.23 7.52 -3.03
C LYS A 53 -5.16 7.04 -1.59
N SER A 54 -4.72 7.90 -0.67
CA SER A 54 -4.66 7.57 0.76
C SER A 54 -6.05 7.32 1.37
N THR A 55 -7.09 7.95 0.82
CA THR A 55 -8.48 7.70 1.22
C THR A 55 -8.90 6.30 0.79
N LEU A 56 -8.59 5.88 -0.44
CA LEU A 56 -8.85 4.52 -0.92
C LEU A 56 -8.14 3.49 -0.03
N LEU A 57 -6.86 3.71 0.27
CA LEU A 57 -6.12 2.84 1.18
C LEU A 57 -6.80 2.75 2.55
N ARG A 58 -7.27 3.88 3.11
CA ARG A 58 -8.01 3.88 4.39
C ARG A 58 -9.32 3.10 4.34
N HIS A 59 -10.03 3.09 3.22
CA HIS A 59 -11.20 2.20 3.02
C HIS A 59 -10.76 0.73 2.97
N MET A 60 -9.67 0.43 2.25
CA MET A 60 -9.16 -0.95 2.14
C MET A 60 -8.74 -1.53 3.49
N ILE A 61 -8.15 -0.74 4.38
CA ILE A 61 -7.75 -1.18 5.73
C ILE A 61 -8.84 -0.95 6.79
N GLY A 62 -10.05 -0.56 6.39
CA GLY A 62 -11.21 -0.44 7.29
C GLY A 62 -11.22 0.73 8.25
N LEU A 63 -10.41 1.76 8.02
CA LEU A 63 -10.43 3.01 8.81
C LEU A 63 -11.61 3.92 8.44
N ILE A 64 -12.15 3.78 7.23
CA ILE A 64 -13.29 4.53 6.72
C ILE A 64 -14.23 3.55 6.03
N GLU A 65 -15.53 3.66 6.32
CA GLU A 65 -16.54 2.86 5.62
C GLU A 65 -16.89 3.49 4.25
N PRO A 66 -16.97 2.69 3.18
CA PRO A 66 -17.38 3.22 1.87
C PRO A 66 -18.86 3.62 1.87
N ALA A 67 -19.20 4.64 1.08
CA ALA A 67 -20.60 5.04 0.89
C ALA A 67 -21.39 4.00 0.08
N LYS A 68 -20.71 3.25 -0.81
CA LYS A 68 -21.27 2.16 -1.63
C LYS A 68 -20.17 1.22 -2.05
N GLY A 69 -20.55 -0.01 -2.38
CA GLY A 69 -19.66 -1.03 -2.92
C GLY A 69 -19.02 -1.89 -1.83
N ASP A 70 -18.21 -2.81 -2.25
CA ASP A 70 -17.66 -3.85 -1.38
C ASP A 70 -16.16 -4.05 -1.62
N ILE A 71 -15.44 -4.41 -0.55
CA ILE A 71 -14.04 -4.83 -0.58
C ILE A 71 -13.97 -6.27 -0.08
N PHE A 72 -13.33 -7.14 -0.84
CA PHE A 72 -13.17 -8.55 -0.51
C PHE A 72 -11.69 -8.87 -0.28
N TYR A 73 -11.41 -9.71 0.72
CA TYR A 73 -10.14 -10.37 0.94
C TYR A 73 -10.33 -11.87 0.70
N GLY A 74 -9.78 -12.37 -0.42
CA GLY A 74 -10.17 -13.66 -0.95
C GLY A 74 -11.69 -13.72 -1.22
N ASP A 75 -12.37 -14.68 -0.60
CA ASP A 75 -13.83 -14.83 -0.73
C ASP A 75 -14.63 -14.07 0.36
N GLU A 76 -13.93 -13.43 1.33
CA GLU A 76 -14.56 -12.77 2.48
C GLU A 76 -14.89 -11.32 2.18
N ASN A 77 -16.16 -10.94 2.30
CA ASN A 77 -16.60 -9.54 2.15
C ASN A 77 -16.23 -8.75 3.42
N PHE A 78 -15.12 -8.01 3.36
CA PHE A 78 -14.60 -7.21 4.46
C PHE A 78 -15.53 -6.06 4.87
N THR A 79 -16.19 -5.43 3.89
CA THR A 79 -17.08 -4.29 4.13
C THR A 79 -18.29 -4.70 4.96
N LYS A 80 -18.81 -5.92 4.75
CA LYS A 80 -20.00 -6.45 5.43
C LYS A 80 -19.69 -7.49 6.51
N ALA A 81 -18.39 -7.71 6.79
CA ALA A 81 -17.97 -8.69 7.77
C ALA A 81 -18.43 -8.30 9.19
N GLU A 82 -18.89 -9.28 9.94
CA GLU A 82 -19.15 -9.12 11.36
C GLU A 82 -17.88 -8.70 12.12
N PRO A 83 -17.99 -7.97 13.24
CA PRO A 83 -16.84 -7.39 13.95
C PRO A 83 -15.70 -8.38 14.25
N ALA A 84 -16.04 -9.60 14.68
CA ALA A 84 -15.04 -10.63 14.97
C ALA A 84 -14.28 -11.08 13.72
N LYS A 85 -14.98 -11.28 12.60
CA LYS A 85 -14.36 -11.66 11.32
C LYS A 85 -13.53 -10.52 10.74
N ARG A 86 -14.04 -9.30 10.84
CA ARG A 86 -13.30 -8.10 10.42
C ARG A 86 -11.98 -7.96 11.19
N GLN A 87 -12.00 -8.19 12.50
CA GLN A 87 -10.79 -8.16 13.33
C GLN A 87 -9.79 -9.27 12.94
N GLU A 88 -10.27 -10.47 12.61
CA GLU A 88 -9.44 -11.55 12.08
C GLU A 88 -8.73 -11.12 10.78
N LEU A 89 -9.46 -10.53 9.83
CA LEU A 89 -8.91 -10.04 8.58
C LEU A 89 -7.88 -8.92 8.79
N LEU A 90 -8.14 -7.98 9.71
CA LEU A 90 -7.23 -6.89 10.06
C LEU A 90 -5.88 -7.39 10.60
N ARG A 91 -5.84 -8.52 11.32
CA ARG A 91 -4.59 -9.13 11.81
C ARG A 91 -3.68 -9.65 10.69
N ARG A 92 -4.25 -9.90 9.50
CA ARG A 92 -3.52 -10.32 8.30
C ARG A 92 -2.98 -9.15 7.48
N MET A 93 -3.18 -7.92 7.97
CA MET A 93 -2.78 -6.69 7.31
C MET A 93 -1.69 -5.98 8.11
N GLY A 94 -0.64 -5.55 7.42
CA GLY A 94 0.37 -4.66 8.00
C GLY A 94 0.27 -3.29 7.32
N VAL A 95 0.42 -2.20 8.08
CA VAL A 95 0.27 -0.85 7.54
C VAL A 95 1.47 0.02 7.90
N LEU A 96 2.08 0.62 6.87
CA LEU A 96 3.08 1.67 7.00
C LEU A 96 2.47 3.00 6.52
N PHE A 97 2.22 3.91 7.45
CA PHE A 97 1.75 5.26 7.14
C PHE A 97 2.89 6.19 6.73
N GLN A 98 2.56 7.27 6.05
CA GLN A 98 3.52 8.28 5.56
C GLN A 98 4.49 8.79 6.64
N THR A 99 4.05 8.92 7.89
CA THR A 99 4.90 9.35 9.02
C THR A 99 5.70 8.22 9.68
N GLY A 100 5.65 6.98 9.13
CA GLY A 100 6.24 5.78 9.75
C GLY A 100 5.37 5.17 10.85
N GLY A 101 4.53 5.96 11.50
CA GLY A 101 3.55 5.52 12.51
C GLY A 101 4.16 5.01 13.83
N LEU A 102 5.43 5.28 14.11
CA LEU A 102 6.08 4.86 15.35
C LEU A 102 5.64 5.71 16.54
N TRP A 103 5.47 5.08 17.68
CA TRP A 103 5.27 5.75 18.97
C TRP A 103 6.59 6.33 19.45
N SER A 104 6.66 7.66 19.59
CA SER A 104 7.88 8.37 19.94
C SER A 104 8.39 8.10 21.36
N SER A 105 7.51 7.67 22.26
CA SER A 105 7.80 7.32 23.66
C SER A 105 8.25 5.87 23.86
N MET A 106 8.27 5.08 22.80
CA MET A 106 8.67 3.67 22.80
C MET A 106 9.94 3.46 22.01
N THR A 107 10.78 2.52 22.43
CA THR A 107 11.93 2.05 21.65
C THR A 107 11.46 1.34 20.37
N LEU A 108 12.37 1.04 19.45
CA LEU A 108 12.01 0.33 18.22
C LEU A 108 11.50 -1.08 18.52
N ALA A 109 12.10 -1.80 19.46
CA ALA A 109 11.64 -3.11 19.87
C ALA A 109 10.24 -3.05 20.51
N GLU A 110 9.98 -2.08 21.38
CA GLU A 110 8.67 -1.88 22.01
C GLU A 110 7.58 -1.52 20.97
N ASN A 111 7.91 -0.71 19.96
CA ASN A 111 7.00 -0.40 18.86
C ASN A 111 6.54 -1.64 18.09
N ILE A 112 7.40 -2.63 17.91
CA ILE A 112 7.09 -3.90 17.25
C ILE A 112 6.40 -4.84 18.25
N GLY A 113 6.92 -4.90 19.47
CA GLY A 113 6.46 -5.79 20.54
C GLY A 113 5.00 -5.57 20.94
N MET A 114 4.53 -4.32 20.91
CA MET A 114 3.16 -3.97 21.30
C MET A 114 2.09 -4.80 20.55
N LEU A 115 2.28 -5.03 19.23
CA LEU A 115 1.36 -5.86 18.46
C LEU A 115 1.46 -7.34 18.82
N LEU A 116 2.66 -7.80 19.13
CA LEU A 116 2.89 -9.18 19.57
C LEU A 116 2.29 -9.45 20.96
N GLU A 117 2.42 -8.50 21.88
CA GLU A 117 1.79 -8.58 23.22
C GLU A 117 0.27 -8.68 23.15
N GLU A 118 -0.35 -7.87 22.26
CA GLU A 118 -1.82 -7.83 22.13
C GLU A 118 -2.39 -9.07 21.44
N TYR A 119 -1.68 -9.61 20.43
CA TYR A 119 -2.26 -10.61 19.52
C TYR A 119 -1.63 -11.99 19.58
N THR A 120 -0.62 -12.21 20.43
CA THR A 120 0.03 -13.51 20.58
C THR A 120 0.12 -13.94 22.05
N GLY A 121 0.47 -15.20 22.29
CA GLY A 121 0.76 -15.71 23.63
C GLY A 121 2.26 -15.76 23.97
N LEU A 122 3.09 -15.00 23.25
CA LEU A 122 4.53 -15.01 23.44
C LEU A 122 4.93 -14.37 24.77
N SER A 123 5.97 -14.91 25.39
CA SER A 123 6.60 -14.30 26.56
C SER A 123 7.34 -13.01 26.21
N PRO A 124 7.62 -12.12 27.17
CA PRO A 124 8.38 -10.88 26.90
C PRO A 124 9.75 -11.12 26.23
N THR A 125 10.41 -12.24 26.57
CA THR A 125 11.68 -12.61 25.94
C THR A 125 11.52 -12.97 24.47
N GLU A 126 10.53 -13.82 24.16
CA GLU A 126 10.21 -14.21 22.78
C GLU A 126 9.75 -13.01 21.94
N ILE A 127 8.94 -12.11 22.50
CA ILE A 127 8.54 -10.85 21.86
C ILE A 127 9.77 -10.02 21.47
N ARG A 128 10.74 -9.88 22.38
CA ARG A 128 11.98 -9.14 22.11
C ARG A 128 12.81 -9.83 21.02
N GLU A 129 12.88 -11.15 21.00
CA GLU A 129 13.59 -11.91 19.95
C GLU A 129 12.92 -11.71 18.59
N VAL A 130 11.58 -11.79 18.51
CA VAL A 130 10.83 -11.52 17.28
C VAL A 130 11.04 -10.07 16.83
N ALA A 131 10.95 -9.11 17.73
CA ALA A 131 11.18 -7.70 17.41
C ALA A 131 12.60 -7.46 16.86
N SER A 132 13.61 -8.07 17.46
CA SER A 132 15.01 -8.02 16.99
C SER A 132 15.16 -8.63 15.59
N LEU A 133 14.50 -9.77 15.33
CA LEU A 133 14.47 -10.39 14.01
C LEU A 133 13.82 -9.46 12.96
N LYS A 134 12.67 -8.85 13.27
CA LYS A 134 11.99 -7.92 12.37
C LYS A 134 12.85 -6.67 12.06
N LEU A 135 13.55 -6.15 13.07
CA LEU A 135 14.51 -5.06 12.89
C LEU A 135 15.70 -5.49 12.02
N ALA A 136 16.20 -6.69 12.21
CA ALA A 136 17.30 -7.23 11.40
C ALA A 136 16.90 -7.36 9.92
N LEU A 137 15.67 -7.81 9.61
CA LEU A 137 15.13 -7.91 8.25
C LEU A 137 15.11 -6.56 7.51
N VAL A 138 14.95 -5.45 8.21
CA VAL A 138 14.96 -4.11 7.62
C VAL A 138 16.34 -3.41 7.76
N GLY A 139 17.40 -4.15 8.11
CA GLY A 139 18.75 -3.62 8.25
C GLY A 139 18.95 -2.72 9.49
N LEU A 140 18.19 -2.96 10.56
CA LEU A 140 18.26 -2.23 11.83
C LEU A 140 18.66 -3.12 13.02
N LYS A 141 19.44 -4.17 12.77
CA LYS A 141 20.01 -5.01 13.84
C LYS A 141 20.88 -4.18 14.77
N GLY A 142 20.66 -4.28 16.08
CA GLY A 142 21.39 -3.52 17.11
C GLY A 142 20.76 -2.17 17.47
N PHE A 143 19.61 -1.82 16.84
CA PHE A 143 18.87 -0.59 17.14
C PHE A 143 17.63 -0.81 18.00
N GLU A 144 17.49 -1.98 18.62
CA GLU A 144 16.32 -2.41 19.39
C GLU A 144 15.93 -1.41 20.49
N ASP A 145 16.91 -0.87 21.20
CA ASP A 145 16.73 0.04 22.34
C ASP A 145 16.76 1.53 21.97
N TYR A 146 16.84 1.85 20.67
CA TYR A 146 16.79 3.24 20.21
C TYR A 146 15.34 3.74 20.10
N TYR A 147 15.16 5.02 20.41
CA TYR A 147 13.90 5.72 20.19
C TYR A 147 13.82 6.28 18.76
N PRO A 148 12.62 6.48 18.21
CA PRO A 148 12.46 7.06 16.88
C PRO A 148 13.21 8.38 16.68
N SER A 149 13.30 9.23 17.71
CA SER A 149 14.01 10.52 17.66
C SER A 149 15.53 10.41 17.53
N GLN A 150 16.11 9.24 17.76
CA GLN A 150 17.56 8.98 17.75
C GLN A 150 18.06 8.43 16.41
N ILE A 151 17.17 8.22 15.45
CA ILE A 151 17.50 7.59 14.17
C ILE A 151 17.05 8.50 12.99
N SER A 152 17.64 8.28 11.80
CA SER A 152 17.30 9.06 10.60
C SER A 152 15.87 8.78 10.12
N GLY A 153 15.31 9.67 9.29
CA GLY A 153 13.99 9.48 8.68
C GLY A 153 13.86 8.18 7.88
N GLY A 154 14.89 7.81 7.12
CA GLY A 154 14.92 6.53 6.41
C GLY A 154 14.94 5.32 7.35
N MET A 155 15.66 5.41 8.48
CA MET A 155 15.62 4.37 9.51
C MET A 155 14.24 4.29 10.19
N GLN A 156 13.59 5.43 10.43
CA GLN A 156 12.22 5.44 10.98
C GLN A 156 11.21 4.75 10.04
N LYS A 157 11.33 4.97 8.73
CA LYS A 157 10.49 4.29 7.73
C LYS A 157 10.72 2.77 7.77
N ARG A 158 11.97 2.34 7.81
CA ARG A 158 12.31 0.91 7.91
C ARG A 158 11.84 0.29 9.22
N ALA A 159 11.96 0.99 10.35
CA ALA A 159 11.42 0.53 11.63
C ALA A 159 9.87 0.46 11.60
N GLY A 160 9.20 1.43 10.97
CA GLY A 160 7.76 1.39 10.73
C GLY A 160 7.34 0.18 9.87
N LEU A 161 8.16 -0.18 8.87
CA LEU A 161 7.97 -1.40 8.07
C LEU A 161 8.15 -2.66 8.92
N ALA A 162 9.19 -2.73 9.77
CA ALA A 162 9.37 -3.84 10.72
C ALA A 162 8.16 -4.01 11.65
N ARG A 163 7.59 -2.89 12.13
CA ARG A 163 6.36 -2.92 12.91
C ARG A 163 5.17 -3.41 12.11
N ALA A 164 5.00 -2.96 10.87
CA ALA A 164 3.93 -3.43 9.99
C ALA A 164 3.99 -4.95 9.77
N MET A 165 5.20 -5.53 9.79
CA MET A 165 5.44 -6.96 9.63
C MET A 165 5.40 -7.78 10.94
N ALA A 166 5.10 -7.17 12.10
CA ALA A 166 5.21 -7.84 13.40
C ALA A 166 4.44 -9.18 13.47
N LEU A 167 3.25 -9.24 12.90
CA LEU A 167 2.35 -10.40 12.91
C LEU A 167 2.43 -11.27 11.64
N ASP A 168 3.47 -11.14 10.81
CA ASP A 168 3.61 -11.85 9.52
C ASP A 168 2.37 -11.71 8.63
N PRO A 169 1.96 -10.48 8.27
CA PRO A 169 0.74 -10.24 7.52
C PRO A 169 0.81 -10.79 6.09
N GLU A 170 -0.33 -11.20 5.56
CA GLU A 170 -0.47 -11.64 4.17
C GLU A 170 -0.45 -10.46 3.19
N VAL A 171 -0.90 -9.28 3.66
CA VAL A 171 -0.96 -8.04 2.86
C VAL A 171 -0.30 -6.89 3.61
N LEU A 172 0.55 -6.16 2.91
CA LEU A 172 1.19 -4.94 3.39
C LEU A 172 0.63 -3.72 2.64
N PHE A 173 0.23 -2.70 3.37
CA PHE A 173 -0.27 -1.43 2.85
C PHE A 173 0.70 -0.30 3.16
N PHE A 174 1.15 0.42 2.15
CA PHE A 174 2.11 1.52 2.30
C PHE A 174 1.52 2.82 1.74
N ASP A 175 1.40 3.83 2.59
CA ASP A 175 0.94 5.17 2.22
C ASP A 175 2.14 6.10 2.08
N GLU A 176 2.55 6.40 0.83
CA GLU A 176 3.69 7.26 0.47
C GLU A 176 4.99 6.86 1.24
N PRO A 177 5.46 5.62 1.11
CA PRO A 177 6.54 5.10 1.96
C PRO A 177 7.87 5.84 1.76
N SER A 178 8.18 6.30 0.55
CA SER A 178 9.40 7.02 0.19
C SER A 178 9.31 8.54 0.39
N ALA A 179 8.12 9.07 0.74
CA ALA A 179 7.95 10.52 0.89
C ALA A 179 8.90 11.12 1.92
N GLY A 180 9.65 12.16 1.49
CA GLY A 180 10.59 12.87 2.35
C GLY A 180 11.96 12.17 2.52
N LEU A 181 12.20 11.08 1.83
CA LEU A 181 13.49 10.42 1.77
C LEU A 181 14.37 11.00 0.67
N ASP A 182 15.69 10.93 0.87
CA ASP A 182 16.65 11.15 -0.20
C ASP A 182 16.59 9.99 -1.23
N PRO A 183 17.09 10.20 -2.48
CA PRO A 183 16.99 9.19 -3.54
C PRO A 183 17.64 7.84 -3.20
N ILE A 184 18.70 7.83 -2.40
CA ILE A 184 19.40 6.59 -2.02
C ILE A 184 18.54 5.82 -1.01
N SER A 185 18.02 6.50 0.00
CA SER A 185 17.13 5.91 1.02
C SER A 185 15.82 5.40 0.40
N SER A 186 15.27 6.14 -0.58
CA SER A 186 14.07 5.70 -1.32
C SER A 186 14.34 4.40 -2.07
N ARG A 187 15.44 4.33 -2.82
CA ARG A 187 15.83 3.12 -3.55
C ARG A 187 16.04 1.91 -2.63
N LEU A 188 16.73 2.10 -1.50
CA LEU A 188 16.91 1.03 -0.51
C LEU A 188 15.58 0.53 0.05
N LEU A 189 14.60 1.41 0.23
CA LEU A 189 13.26 1.02 0.65
C LEU A 189 12.52 0.23 -0.44
N ASP A 190 12.65 0.63 -1.71
CA ASP A 190 12.09 -0.09 -2.85
C ASP A 190 12.69 -1.51 -2.97
N GLU A 191 14.01 -1.64 -2.84
CA GLU A 191 14.71 -2.93 -2.85
C GLU A 191 14.20 -3.83 -1.70
N LEU A 192 14.02 -3.27 -0.51
CA LEU A 192 13.49 -3.98 0.65
C LEU A 192 12.02 -4.44 0.43
N ILE A 193 11.19 -3.62 -0.19
CA ILE A 193 9.80 -3.99 -0.54
C ILE A 193 9.78 -5.22 -1.47
N LEU A 194 10.65 -5.23 -2.49
CA LEU A 194 10.78 -6.37 -3.41
C LEU A 194 11.28 -7.63 -2.69
N GLU A 195 12.29 -7.48 -1.82
CA GLU A 195 12.83 -8.59 -1.05
C GLU A 195 11.78 -9.21 -0.13
N LEU A 196 10.96 -8.40 0.53
CA LEU A 196 9.87 -8.86 1.39
C LEU A 196 8.79 -9.59 0.57
N ARG A 197 8.39 -9.06 -0.58
CA ARG A 197 7.46 -9.75 -1.48
C ARG A 197 8.00 -11.12 -1.89
N ASP A 198 9.24 -11.17 -2.34
CA ASP A 198 9.85 -12.39 -2.90
C ASP A 198 10.14 -13.44 -1.82
N SER A 199 10.59 -13.00 -0.62
CA SER A 199 10.98 -13.90 0.48
C SER A 199 9.77 -14.41 1.27
N LEU A 200 8.77 -13.55 1.49
CA LEU A 200 7.61 -13.86 2.33
C LEU A 200 6.37 -14.22 1.52
N GLY A 201 6.40 -14.04 0.19
CA GLY A 201 5.22 -14.20 -0.66
C GLY A 201 4.12 -13.18 -0.37
N ALA A 202 4.48 -12.04 0.27
CA ALA A 202 3.53 -11.03 0.67
C ALA A 202 2.94 -10.29 -0.54
N THR A 203 1.66 -9.94 -0.45
CA THR A 203 1.03 -8.99 -1.37
C THR A 203 1.25 -7.58 -0.83
N VAL A 204 1.65 -6.65 -1.68
CA VAL A 204 1.95 -5.28 -1.27
C VAL A 204 1.06 -4.30 -2.04
N VAL A 205 0.41 -3.37 -1.34
CA VAL A 205 -0.37 -2.27 -1.92
C VAL A 205 0.33 -0.97 -1.56
N VAL A 206 0.76 -0.21 -2.55
CA VAL A 206 1.54 1.03 -2.36
C VAL A 206 0.77 2.22 -2.94
N VAL A 207 0.49 3.19 -2.11
CA VAL A 207 0.08 4.53 -2.57
C VAL A 207 1.35 5.35 -2.78
N THR A 208 1.58 5.80 -4.02
CA THR A 208 2.70 6.69 -4.31
C THR A 208 2.49 7.49 -5.59
N HIS A 209 3.17 8.62 -5.70
CA HIS A 209 3.29 9.44 -6.91
C HIS A 209 4.75 9.50 -7.42
N GLU A 210 5.67 8.78 -6.78
CA GLU A 210 7.08 8.70 -7.14
C GLU A 210 7.27 7.73 -8.32
N LEU A 211 7.50 8.27 -9.53
CA LEU A 211 7.63 7.46 -10.75
C LEU A 211 8.77 6.45 -10.68
N ALA A 212 9.88 6.80 -10.03
CA ALA A 212 10.99 5.87 -9.86
C ALA A 212 10.54 4.59 -9.15
N SER A 213 9.84 4.72 -8.03
CA SER A 213 9.28 3.58 -7.29
C SER A 213 8.20 2.86 -8.10
N ILE A 214 7.27 3.60 -8.73
CA ILE A 214 6.20 3.01 -9.56
C ILE A 214 6.77 2.04 -10.60
N PHE A 215 7.81 2.46 -11.34
CA PHE A 215 8.41 1.64 -12.39
C PHE A 215 9.38 0.57 -11.88
N THR A 216 9.94 0.74 -10.67
CA THR A 216 10.89 -0.21 -10.09
C THR A 216 10.15 -1.37 -9.44
N ILE A 217 9.13 -1.09 -8.62
CA ILE A 217 8.51 -2.13 -7.79
C ILE A 217 7.14 -2.56 -8.30
N GLY A 218 6.37 -1.69 -9.00
CA GLY A 218 5.00 -1.99 -9.42
C GLY A 218 4.91 -3.01 -10.54
N ASN A 219 4.14 -4.07 -10.33
CA ASN A 219 3.80 -5.05 -11.37
C ASN A 219 2.32 -4.98 -11.78
N ASN A 220 1.49 -4.32 -11.00
CA ASN A 220 0.09 -4.04 -11.30
C ASN A 220 -0.29 -2.68 -10.70
N SER A 221 -1.31 -2.00 -11.23
CA SER A 221 -1.65 -0.66 -10.75
C SER A 221 -3.07 -0.24 -11.11
N VAL A 222 -3.52 0.85 -10.45
CA VAL A 222 -4.72 1.61 -10.80
C VAL A 222 -4.40 3.10 -10.78
N PHE A 223 -4.90 3.83 -11.79
CA PHE A 223 -4.81 5.29 -11.86
C PHE A 223 -6.14 5.92 -11.45
N LEU A 224 -6.12 6.77 -10.43
CA LEU A 224 -7.27 7.53 -9.94
C LEU A 224 -7.25 8.93 -10.52
N ASP A 225 -8.31 9.29 -11.26
CA ASP A 225 -8.45 10.61 -11.88
C ASP A 225 -9.43 11.48 -11.08
N PRO A 226 -8.98 12.62 -10.50
CA PRO A 226 -9.82 13.50 -9.72
C PRO A 226 -10.87 14.27 -10.54
N GLU A 227 -10.67 14.41 -11.86
CA GLU A 227 -11.62 15.12 -12.73
C GLU A 227 -12.83 14.27 -13.05
N THR A 228 -12.63 13.04 -13.48
CA THR A 228 -13.71 12.07 -13.75
C THR A 228 -14.25 11.43 -12.48
N LYS A 229 -13.52 11.55 -11.38
CA LYS A 229 -13.81 10.95 -10.06
C LYS A 229 -13.97 9.44 -10.12
N THR A 230 -13.13 8.78 -10.91
CA THR A 230 -13.08 7.32 -11.02
C THR A 230 -11.68 6.84 -11.38
N MET A 231 -11.52 5.55 -11.53
CA MET A 231 -10.31 4.99 -12.13
C MET A 231 -10.39 5.03 -13.66
N THR A 232 -9.32 5.48 -14.31
CA THR A 232 -9.27 5.60 -15.79
C THR A 232 -8.33 4.61 -16.44
N ALA A 233 -7.40 4.01 -15.69
CA ALA A 233 -6.52 2.96 -16.18
C ALA A 233 -6.17 1.96 -15.09
N SER A 234 -5.91 0.72 -15.49
CA SER A 234 -5.36 -0.33 -14.62
C SER A 234 -4.44 -1.26 -15.41
N GLY A 235 -3.44 -1.83 -14.75
CA GLY A 235 -2.50 -2.78 -15.34
C GLY A 235 -1.05 -2.50 -14.94
N HIS A 236 -0.10 -3.15 -15.64
CA HIS A 236 1.32 -2.97 -15.38
C HIS A 236 1.78 -1.54 -15.73
N PRO A 237 2.43 -0.78 -14.82
CA PRO A 237 2.80 0.62 -15.05
C PRO A 237 3.58 0.87 -16.34
N LYS A 238 4.52 -0.02 -16.70
CA LYS A 238 5.31 0.09 -17.93
C LYS A 238 4.47 -0.11 -19.20
N GLU A 239 3.46 -0.98 -19.15
CA GLU A 239 2.52 -1.17 -20.26
C GLU A 239 1.57 0.03 -20.39
N LEU A 240 1.12 0.59 -19.27
CA LEU A 240 0.34 1.82 -19.28
C LEU A 240 1.14 3.00 -19.87
N LEU A 241 2.43 3.12 -19.52
CA LEU A 241 3.31 4.14 -20.13
C LEU A 241 3.41 3.97 -21.64
N ALA A 242 3.52 2.73 -22.14
CA ALA A 242 3.71 2.43 -23.54
C ALA A 242 2.43 2.52 -24.39
N HIS A 243 1.29 2.10 -23.84
CA HIS A 243 0.09 1.79 -24.63
C HIS A 243 -1.20 2.46 -24.14
N CYS A 244 -1.22 3.15 -22.97
CA CYS A 244 -2.44 3.79 -22.49
C CYS A 244 -2.84 4.94 -23.44
N SER A 245 -4.11 4.94 -23.86
CA SER A 245 -4.66 6.00 -24.71
C SER A 245 -5.09 7.25 -23.94
N ASP A 246 -5.28 7.13 -22.62
CA ASP A 246 -5.70 8.24 -21.76
C ASP A 246 -4.57 9.29 -21.64
N PRO A 247 -4.80 10.54 -22.05
CA PRO A 247 -3.76 11.58 -22.04
C PRO A 247 -3.34 11.96 -20.61
N THR A 248 -4.24 11.91 -19.64
CA THR A 248 -3.95 12.23 -18.24
C THR A 248 -3.01 11.20 -17.63
N VAL A 249 -3.26 9.91 -17.90
CA VAL A 249 -2.40 8.80 -17.46
C VAL A 249 -1.01 8.93 -18.09
N ARG A 250 -0.93 9.19 -19.41
CA ARG A 250 0.36 9.36 -20.10
C ARG A 250 1.13 10.55 -19.56
N ALA A 251 0.47 11.71 -19.42
CA ALA A 251 1.10 12.92 -18.89
C ALA A 251 1.66 12.67 -17.48
N PHE A 252 0.89 11.99 -16.62
CA PHE A 252 1.36 11.62 -15.28
C PHE A 252 2.61 10.72 -15.34
N LEU A 253 2.56 9.64 -16.12
CA LEU A 253 3.65 8.65 -16.19
C LEU A 253 4.90 9.18 -16.91
N ARG A 254 4.78 10.23 -17.74
CA ARG A 254 5.90 10.90 -18.44
C ARG A 254 6.42 12.13 -17.71
N ARG A 255 5.74 12.60 -16.65
CA ARG A 255 5.97 13.91 -16.00
C ARG A 255 5.79 15.10 -16.96
N GLU A 256 4.84 14.99 -17.85
CA GLU A 256 4.50 16.02 -18.85
C GLU A 256 3.20 16.74 -18.45
N THR A 257 2.92 17.87 -19.07
CA THR A 257 1.58 18.45 -18.99
C THR A 257 0.64 17.73 -19.94
N VAL A 258 -0.67 17.74 -19.68
CA VAL A 258 -1.66 17.10 -20.56
C VAL A 258 -1.62 17.68 -21.97
N SER A 259 -1.31 18.97 -22.13
CA SER A 259 -1.17 19.63 -23.43
C SER A 259 0.03 19.11 -24.25
N GLU A 260 1.15 18.77 -23.61
CA GLU A 260 2.32 18.18 -24.27
C GLU A 260 2.03 16.74 -24.70
N SER A 261 1.37 15.96 -23.85
CA SER A 261 1.03 14.57 -24.15
C SER A 261 0.04 14.38 -25.31
N LEU A 262 -0.74 15.42 -25.66
CA LEU A 262 -1.64 15.41 -26.83
C LEU A 262 -0.91 15.68 -28.14
N GLN A 263 0.23 16.37 -28.14
CA GLN A 263 1.02 16.70 -29.33
C GLN A 263 1.80 15.49 -29.86
N ASP A 264 2.21 14.57 -29.00
CA ASP A 264 2.95 13.33 -29.37
C ASP A 264 2.07 12.24 -30.00
N SER A 265 0.77 12.46 -30.11
CA SER A 265 -0.22 11.47 -30.57
C SER A 265 -0.74 11.72 -32.00
N GLY A 266 -0.17 12.69 -32.71
CA GLY A 266 -0.55 13.13 -34.09
C GLY A 266 0.30 12.52 -35.19
#